data_e4e6f8e3229d6d7efcdf496b9bbbfc1c
#
_entry.id   e4e6f8e3229d6d7efcdf496b9bbbfc1c
#
_cell.length_a   1.000
_cell.length_b   1.000
_cell.length_c   1.000
_cell.angle_alpha   90.00
_cell.angle_beta   90.00
_cell.angle_gamma   90.00
#
_symmetry.space_group_name_H-M   'P 1'
#
loop_
_entity.id
_entity.type
_entity.pdbx_description
1 polymer ?
#
loop_
_entity_poly.entity_id
_entity_poly.type
_entity_poly.pdbx_seq_one_letter_code
_entity_poly.pdbx_strand_id
1 'polypeptide(L)'
;MIYSGYFTKQVSLLFFLTLLIHPFAQNKELSPELFRDSLQNKGIQLLDVRTSEEFNQGHIANAFQADWNNLEQFKERTASLDKHKPLYVYCLAGSRSAAAQKWLIQQGFETVYNLRGGMNAWNLEDLPVEGKKEVQQIALTEFMASIPTDRTVLVDIGAEWCPPCKKMSPIVTELSQEYPVIYVDGGSQTQLAKDLGASVFPTFIAFKDGKEAKRITGVCSKEELQKLLE
;
A
#
# COMPACT_ATOMS: atom_id res chain seq x y z
N MET A 1 -66.82 40.91 39.85
CA MET A 1 -65.85 39.87 40.14
C MET A 1 -65.35 39.32 38.82
N ILE A 2 -64.14 39.71 38.45
CA ILE A 2 -63.55 39.39 37.11
C ILE A 2 -62.42 38.39 37.40
N TYR A 3 -62.60 37.15 36.87
CA TYR A 3 -61.50 36.16 36.90
C TYR A 3 -60.70 36.26 35.61
N SER A 4 -59.41 36.65 35.78
CA SER A 4 -58.42 36.65 34.70
C SER A 4 -57.73 35.27 34.64
N GLY A 5 -57.92 34.53 33.56
CA GLY A 5 -57.27 33.27 33.33
C GLY A 5 -55.95 33.48 32.52
N TYR A 6 -54.82 33.15 33.12
CA TYR A 6 -53.53 33.12 32.45
C TYR A 6 -53.38 31.82 31.66
N PHE A 7 -53.31 31.95 30.32
CA PHE A 7 -52.98 30.86 29.40
C PHE A 7 -51.47 30.78 29.32
N THR A 8 -50.88 29.80 29.98
CA THR A 8 -49.45 29.49 29.80
C THR A 8 -49.27 28.64 28.52
N LYS A 9 -48.65 29.24 27.49
CA LYS A 9 -48.18 28.51 26.30
C LYS A 9 -46.98 27.66 26.67
N GLN A 10 -47.17 26.34 26.75
CA GLN A 10 -46.05 25.39 26.75
C GLN A 10 -45.44 25.32 25.33
N VAL A 11 -44.24 25.84 25.17
CA VAL A 11 -43.43 25.65 23.99
C VAL A 11 -42.72 24.28 24.14
N SER A 12 -43.24 23.26 23.45
CA SER A 12 -42.63 21.94 23.36
C SER A 12 -41.44 22.00 22.40
N LEU A 13 -40.23 22.02 22.95
CA LEU A 13 -38.98 21.99 22.17
C LEU A 13 -38.73 20.55 21.73
N LEU A 14 -39.19 20.19 20.53
CA LEU A 14 -38.83 18.90 19.90
C LEU A 14 -37.35 18.91 19.50
N PHE A 15 -36.54 18.28 20.34
CA PHE A 15 -35.15 17.96 20.02
C PHE A 15 -35.15 16.87 18.91
N PHE A 16 -34.99 17.28 17.65
CA PHE A 16 -34.68 16.36 16.54
C PHE A 16 -33.25 15.83 16.76
N LEU A 17 -33.15 14.67 17.39
CA LEU A 17 -31.91 13.88 17.44
C LEU A 17 -31.68 13.29 16.05
N THR A 18 -30.96 13.99 15.18
CA THR A 18 -30.48 13.42 13.91
C THR A 18 -29.49 12.32 14.24
N LEU A 19 -29.92 11.08 14.27
CA LEU A 19 -29.05 9.92 14.20
C LEU A 19 -28.28 10.03 12.87
N LEU A 20 -27.01 10.39 12.96
CA LEU A 20 -26.06 10.21 11.86
C LEU A 20 -25.90 8.69 11.67
N ILE A 21 -26.72 8.13 10.79
CA ILE A 21 -26.54 6.76 10.32
C ILE A 21 -25.25 6.79 9.49
N HIS A 22 -24.12 6.49 10.11
CA HIS A 22 -22.92 6.17 9.38
C HIS A 22 -23.21 4.90 8.60
N PRO A 23 -23.06 4.88 7.27
CA PRO A 23 -23.21 3.64 6.54
C PRO A 23 -22.21 2.63 7.13
N PHE A 24 -22.74 1.56 7.71
CA PHE A 24 -21.90 0.46 8.17
C PHE A 24 -21.12 -0.05 6.96
N ALA A 25 -19.80 0.09 6.99
CA ALA A 25 -18.94 -0.48 5.97
C ALA A 25 -19.20 -1.99 5.93
N GLN A 26 -19.70 -2.47 4.80
CA GLN A 26 -20.11 -3.86 4.67
C GLN A 26 -18.91 -4.74 4.35
N ASN A 27 -18.70 -5.75 5.18
CA ASN A 27 -17.74 -6.83 4.95
C ASN A 27 -18.30 -7.72 3.81
N LYS A 28 -17.86 -7.50 2.58
CA LYS A 28 -18.38 -8.21 1.39
C LYS A 28 -17.35 -9.18 0.84
N GLU A 29 -17.73 -10.44 0.71
CA GLU A 29 -16.96 -11.44 -0.02
C GLU A 29 -17.54 -11.65 -1.41
N LEU A 30 -16.67 -11.72 -2.42
CA LEU A 30 -17.04 -11.97 -3.81
C LEU A 30 -16.43 -13.29 -4.29
N SER A 31 -17.17 -14.01 -5.16
CA SER A 31 -16.61 -15.13 -5.91
C SER A 31 -15.52 -14.63 -6.87
N PRO A 32 -14.63 -15.50 -7.37
CA PRO A 32 -13.61 -15.11 -8.33
C PRO A 32 -14.17 -14.39 -9.56
N GLU A 33 -15.28 -14.88 -10.11
CA GLU A 33 -15.91 -14.29 -11.31
C GLU A 33 -16.47 -12.88 -11.02
N LEU A 34 -17.22 -12.71 -9.90
CA LEU A 34 -17.76 -11.41 -9.51
C LEU A 34 -16.65 -10.42 -9.16
N PHE A 35 -15.57 -10.92 -8.55
CA PHE A 35 -14.40 -10.12 -8.23
C PHE A 35 -13.73 -9.64 -9.52
N ARG A 36 -13.44 -10.55 -10.48
CA ARG A 36 -12.91 -10.24 -11.82
C ARG A 36 -13.75 -9.19 -12.55
N ASP A 37 -15.07 -9.40 -12.60
CA ASP A 37 -15.97 -8.49 -13.31
C ASP A 37 -15.99 -7.10 -12.66
N SER A 38 -15.90 -7.05 -11.34
CA SER A 38 -15.80 -5.80 -10.59
C SER A 38 -14.51 -5.02 -10.87
N LEU A 39 -13.40 -5.71 -11.18
CA LEU A 39 -12.12 -5.06 -11.50
C LEU A 39 -12.14 -4.30 -12.83
N GLN A 40 -13.15 -4.51 -13.68
CA GLN A 40 -13.35 -3.73 -14.91
C GLN A 40 -13.84 -2.30 -14.66
N ASN A 41 -14.31 -2.00 -13.45
CA ASN A 41 -14.81 -0.68 -13.10
C ASN A 41 -13.66 0.32 -12.93
N LYS A 42 -13.88 1.57 -13.40
CA LYS A 42 -12.93 2.65 -13.19
C LYS A 42 -12.96 3.13 -11.73
N GLY A 43 -11.79 3.56 -11.24
CA GLY A 43 -11.69 4.19 -9.92
C GLY A 43 -11.67 3.23 -8.74
N ILE A 44 -11.49 1.92 -8.98
CA ILE A 44 -11.27 0.92 -7.93
C ILE A 44 -9.78 0.87 -7.52
N GLN A 45 -9.51 0.28 -6.39
CA GLN A 45 -8.18 -0.06 -5.91
C GLN A 45 -8.11 -1.56 -5.66
N LEU A 46 -7.01 -2.19 -6.01
CA LEU A 46 -6.80 -3.63 -5.82
C LEU A 46 -5.56 -3.86 -4.96
N LEU A 47 -5.69 -4.64 -3.89
CA LEU A 47 -4.66 -4.88 -2.89
C LEU A 47 -4.39 -6.37 -2.72
N ASP A 48 -3.16 -6.78 -3.00
CA ASP A 48 -2.63 -8.09 -2.63
C ASP A 48 -1.98 -8.00 -1.25
N VAL A 49 -2.51 -8.75 -0.28
CA VAL A 49 -2.00 -8.73 1.09
C VAL A 49 -1.06 -9.90 1.39
N ARG A 50 -0.52 -10.53 0.34
CA ARG A 50 0.50 -11.58 0.44
C ARG A 50 1.89 -10.99 0.62
N THR A 51 2.87 -11.88 0.83
CA THR A 51 4.28 -11.48 0.82
C THR A 51 4.73 -11.06 -0.58
N SER A 52 5.84 -10.34 -0.68
CA SER A 52 6.43 -9.97 -1.97
C SER A 52 6.83 -11.19 -2.80
N GLU A 53 7.30 -12.26 -2.15
CA GLU A 53 7.64 -13.52 -2.81
C GLU A 53 6.41 -14.18 -3.45
N GLU A 54 5.29 -14.25 -2.71
CA GLU A 54 4.03 -14.78 -3.26
C GLU A 54 3.49 -13.90 -4.41
N PHE A 55 3.62 -12.57 -4.30
CA PHE A 55 3.22 -11.64 -5.35
C PHE A 55 4.02 -11.85 -6.64
N ASN A 56 5.34 -12.02 -6.53
CA ASN A 56 6.23 -12.23 -7.69
C ASN A 56 6.03 -13.59 -8.37
N GLN A 57 5.44 -14.57 -7.68
CA GLN A 57 5.06 -15.86 -8.27
C GLN A 57 3.80 -15.79 -9.14
N GLY A 58 3.14 -14.64 -9.18
CA GLY A 58 1.95 -14.36 -9.95
C GLY A 58 0.90 -13.64 -9.12
N HIS A 59 0.31 -12.59 -9.68
CA HIS A 59 -0.68 -11.73 -9.04
C HIS A 59 -1.77 -11.29 -10.02
N ILE A 60 -2.86 -10.76 -9.51
CA ILE A 60 -3.93 -10.19 -10.34
C ILE A 60 -3.44 -8.85 -10.90
N ALA A 61 -3.66 -8.62 -12.18
CA ALA A 61 -3.22 -7.41 -12.89
C ALA A 61 -3.56 -6.11 -12.15
N ASN A 62 -2.60 -5.18 -12.12
CA ASN A 62 -2.71 -3.88 -11.44
C ASN A 62 -2.87 -3.94 -9.91
N ALA A 63 -2.60 -5.08 -9.27
CA ALA A 63 -2.64 -5.17 -7.82
C ALA A 63 -1.48 -4.40 -7.17
N PHE A 64 -1.81 -3.64 -6.13
CA PHE A 64 -0.85 -3.06 -5.21
C PHE A 64 -0.56 -4.06 -4.08
N GLN A 65 0.70 -4.28 -3.74
CA GLN A 65 1.08 -5.26 -2.73
C GLN A 65 1.38 -4.60 -1.37
N ALA A 66 0.83 -5.17 -0.27
CA ALA A 66 1.23 -4.85 1.10
C ALA A 66 1.08 -6.09 1.98
N ASP A 67 2.15 -6.52 2.62
CA ASP A 67 2.18 -7.79 3.36
C ASP A 67 1.44 -7.70 4.70
N TRP A 68 0.32 -8.40 4.84
CA TRP A 68 -0.44 -8.48 6.09
C TRP A 68 0.33 -9.14 7.24
N ASN A 69 1.33 -9.98 6.96
CA ASN A 69 2.16 -10.59 8.00
C ASN A 69 3.16 -9.60 8.59
N ASN A 70 3.43 -8.47 7.89
CA ASN A 70 4.23 -7.36 8.38
C ASN A 70 3.33 -6.13 8.57
N LEU A 71 2.72 -6.01 9.75
CA LEU A 71 1.72 -4.96 10.01
C LEU A 71 2.29 -3.54 9.93
N GLU A 72 3.55 -3.33 10.21
CA GLU A 72 4.20 -2.02 10.08
C GLU A 72 4.27 -1.62 8.61
N GLN A 73 4.86 -2.46 7.76
CA GLN A 73 4.89 -2.29 6.31
C GLN A 73 3.48 -2.15 5.71
N PHE A 74 2.53 -3.00 6.17
CA PHE A 74 1.16 -2.97 5.69
C PHE A 74 0.49 -1.61 5.94
N LYS A 75 0.60 -1.08 7.16
CA LYS A 75 0.05 0.23 7.55
C LYS A 75 0.64 1.35 6.70
N GLU A 76 1.96 1.36 6.57
CA GLU A 76 2.68 2.39 5.83
C GLU A 76 2.32 2.36 4.35
N ARG A 77 2.32 1.18 3.73
CA ARG A 77 1.96 1.04 2.31
C ARG A 77 0.51 1.39 2.03
N THR A 78 -0.42 1.00 2.89
CA THR A 78 -1.85 1.28 2.71
C THR A 78 -2.26 2.71 3.05
N ALA A 79 -1.41 3.50 3.71
CA ALA A 79 -1.67 4.90 4.06
C ALA A 79 -1.93 5.81 2.85
N SER A 80 -1.42 5.44 1.67
CA SER A 80 -1.62 6.19 0.42
C SER A 80 -2.91 5.87 -0.32
N LEU A 81 -3.66 4.84 0.10
CA LEU A 81 -4.90 4.43 -0.54
C LEU A 81 -6.05 5.39 -0.20
N ASP A 82 -6.91 5.63 -1.17
CA ASP A 82 -8.08 6.47 -1.02
C ASP A 82 -9.21 5.71 -0.31
N LYS A 83 -9.61 6.19 0.87
CA LYS A 83 -10.60 5.52 1.72
C LYS A 83 -12.03 5.60 1.18
N HIS A 84 -12.32 6.54 0.28
CA HIS A 84 -13.62 6.73 -0.35
C HIS A 84 -13.82 5.89 -1.62
N LYS A 85 -12.74 5.30 -2.15
CA LYS A 85 -12.81 4.42 -3.32
C LYS A 85 -13.01 2.97 -2.91
N PRO A 86 -13.78 2.18 -3.70
CA PRO A 86 -13.87 0.75 -3.49
C PRO A 86 -12.49 0.09 -3.51
N LEU A 87 -12.19 -0.68 -2.46
CA LEU A 87 -10.95 -1.41 -2.30
C LEU A 87 -11.24 -2.91 -2.38
N TYR A 88 -10.55 -3.58 -3.26
CA TYR A 88 -10.63 -5.03 -3.46
C TYR A 88 -9.36 -5.65 -2.87
N VAL A 89 -9.53 -6.63 -1.98
CA VAL A 89 -8.40 -7.25 -1.30
C VAL A 89 -8.38 -8.77 -1.51
N TYR A 90 -7.19 -9.33 -1.62
CA TYR A 90 -7.03 -10.77 -1.71
C TYR A 90 -5.71 -11.23 -1.07
N CYS A 91 -5.68 -12.53 -0.70
CA CYS A 91 -4.45 -13.23 -0.32
C CYS A 91 -4.40 -14.61 -0.99
N LEU A 92 -3.62 -15.55 -0.45
CA LEU A 92 -3.51 -16.89 -1.04
C LEU A 92 -4.81 -17.71 -0.92
N ALA A 93 -5.42 -17.74 0.29
CA ALA A 93 -6.57 -18.59 0.62
C ALA A 93 -7.77 -17.86 1.23
N GLY A 94 -7.75 -16.52 1.29
CA GLY A 94 -8.85 -15.69 1.78
C GLY A 94 -8.75 -15.28 3.25
N SER A 95 -8.00 -15.96 4.12
CA SER A 95 -7.96 -15.70 5.57
C SER A 95 -7.21 -14.41 5.95
N ARG A 96 -6.01 -14.19 5.40
CA ARG A 96 -5.24 -12.96 5.62
C ARG A 96 -5.99 -11.74 5.10
N SER A 97 -6.57 -11.83 3.91
CA SER A 97 -7.33 -10.73 3.30
C SER A 97 -8.64 -10.44 4.05
N ALA A 98 -9.30 -11.44 4.63
CA ALA A 98 -10.46 -11.21 5.51
C ALA A 98 -10.08 -10.47 6.80
N ALA A 99 -8.91 -10.77 7.38
CA ALA A 99 -8.40 -10.04 8.54
C ALA A 99 -7.98 -8.61 8.16
N ALA A 100 -7.28 -8.43 7.05
CA ALA A 100 -6.92 -7.12 6.49
C ALA A 100 -8.16 -6.27 6.17
N GLN A 101 -9.20 -6.85 5.57
CA GLN A 101 -10.46 -6.19 5.28
C GLN A 101 -11.10 -5.60 6.55
N LYS A 102 -11.19 -6.40 7.62
CA LYS A 102 -11.74 -5.92 8.91
C LYS A 102 -10.94 -4.74 9.46
N TRP A 103 -9.62 -4.83 9.40
CA TRP A 103 -8.73 -3.75 9.84
C TRP A 103 -8.89 -2.50 8.98
N LEU A 104 -8.91 -2.62 7.65
CA LEU A 104 -9.08 -1.49 6.73
C LEU A 104 -10.41 -0.76 6.97
N ILE A 105 -11.50 -1.50 7.18
CA ILE A 105 -12.80 -0.92 7.55
C ILE A 105 -12.69 -0.13 8.86
N GLN A 106 -12.01 -0.65 9.87
CA GLN A 106 -11.75 0.07 11.13
C GLN A 106 -10.88 1.32 10.93
N GLN A 107 -10.03 1.34 9.89
CA GLN A 107 -9.26 2.53 9.52
C GLN A 107 -10.05 3.55 8.68
N GLY A 108 -11.34 3.31 8.43
CA GLY A 108 -12.24 4.23 7.75
C GLY A 108 -12.35 4.03 6.23
N PHE A 109 -11.93 2.90 5.68
CA PHE A 109 -12.26 2.54 4.31
C PHE A 109 -13.75 2.23 4.20
N GLU A 110 -14.46 2.93 3.31
CA GLU A 110 -15.93 2.88 3.21
C GLU A 110 -16.43 1.56 2.61
N THR A 111 -15.69 1.02 1.64
CA THR A 111 -16.09 -0.18 0.93
C THR A 111 -14.89 -1.07 0.65
N VAL A 112 -14.85 -2.26 1.27
CA VAL A 112 -13.78 -3.24 1.08
C VAL A 112 -14.38 -4.59 0.71
N TYR A 113 -13.98 -5.11 -0.44
CA TYR A 113 -14.38 -6.42 -0.95
C TYR A 113 -13.25 -7.43 -0.80
N ASN A 114 -13.54 -8.62 -0.30
CA ASN A 114 -12.59 -9.72 -0.18
C ASN A 114 -12.83 -10.77 -1.27
N LEU A 115 -11.76 -11.23 -1.92
CA LEU A 115 -11.81 -12.38 -2.83
C LEU A 115 -11.96 -13.67 -2.00
N ARG A 116 -13.11 -14.31 -2.12
CA ARG A 116 -13.38 -15.61 -1.47
C ARG A 116 -12.43 -16.68 -2.01
N GLY A 117 -11.73 -17.35 -1.11
CA GLY A 117 -10.75 -18.38 -1.44
C GLY A 117 -9.42 -17.85 -2.00
N GLY A 118 -9.28 -16.53 -2.19
CA GLY A 118 -8.03 -15.88 -2.60
C GLY A 118 -7.48 -16.37 -3.94
N MET A 119 -6.17 -16.29 -4.12
CA MET A 119 -5.47 -16.74 -5.34
C MET A 119 -5.68 -18.22 -5.64
N ASN A 120 -5.90 -19.05 -4.63
CA ASN A 120 -6.22 -20.46 -4.86
C ASN A 120 -7.51 -20.61 -5.66
N ALA A 121 -8.58 -19.92 -5.25
CA ALA A 121 -9.85 -19.93 -5.99
C ALA A 121 -9.73 -19.24 -7.36
N TRP A 122 -8.99 -18.14 -7.45
CA TRP A 122 -8.70 -17.44 -8.71
C TRP A 122 -8.04 -18.36 -9.75
N ASN A 123 -7.04 -19.13 -9.31
CA ASN A 123 -6.32 -20.08 -10.15
C ASN A 123 -7.16 -21.31 -10.52
N LEU A 124 -8.08 -21.77 -9.65
CA LEU A 124 -8.99 -22.86 -9.96
C LEU A 124 -9.97 -22.52 -11.08
N GLU A 125 -10.34 -21.25 -11.21
CA GLU A 125 -11.18 -20.73 -12.30
C GLU A 125 -10.35 -20.33 -13.54
N ASP A 126 -9.06 -20.68 -13.58
CA ASP A 126 -8.12 -20.41 -14.69
C ASP A 126 -8.11 -18.92 -15.10
N LEU A 127 -8.26 -18.02 -14.11
CA LEU A 127 -8.31 -16.57 -14.34
C LEU A 127 -6.90 -15.98 -14.53
N PRO A 128 -6.75 -14.87 -15.30
CA PRO A 128 -5.46 -14.33 -15.69
C PRO A 128 -4.61 -13.89 -14.48
N VAL A 129 -3.32 -14.20 -14.54
CA VAL A 129 -2.31 -13.72 -13.59
C VAL A 129 -1.14 -13.09 -14.34
N GLU A 130 -0.52 -12.06 -13.72
CA GLU A 130 0.69 -11.41 -14.21
C GLU A 130 1.86 -11.68 -13.25
N GLY A 131 3.09 -11.36 -13.66
CA GLY A 131 4.26 -11.32 -12.81
C GLY A 131 5.00 -12.63 -12.58
N LYS A 132 4.68 -13.71 -13.29
CA LYS A 132 5.50 -14.94 -13.26
C LYS A 132 6.82 -14.74 -14.00
N LYS A 133 7.75 -13.98 -13.40
CA LYS A 133 9.12 -13.88 -13.90
C LYS A 133 10.06 -14.56 -12.90
N GLU A 134 10.80 -15.56 -13.34
CA GLU A 134 12.01 -15.98 -12.64
C GLU A 134 13.04 -14.85 -12.78
N VAL A 135 13.25 -14.08 -11.72
CA VAL A 135 14.27 -13.05 -11.69
C VAL A 135 15.48 -13.59 -10.92
N GLN A 136 16.61 -13.65 -11.62
CA GLN A 136 17.88 -13.98 -10.94
C GLN A 136 18.14 -12.94 -9.86
N GLN A 137 18.27 -13.41 -8.60
CA GLN A 137 18.52 -12.53 -7.46
C GLN A 137 20.00 -12.09 -7.48
N ILE A 138 20.23 -10.79 -7.28
CA ILE A 138 21.55 -10.22 -7.13
C ILE A 138 22.00 -10.47 -5.69
N ALA A 139 23.19 -11.08 -5.51
CA ALA A 139 23.75 -11.29 -4.17
C ALA A 139 24.14 -9.95 -3.55
N LEU A 140 23.97 -9.80 -2.21
CA LEU A 140 24.36 -8.58 -1.50
C LEU A 140 25.84 -8.21 -1.74
N THR A 141 26.73 -9.20 -1.76
CA THR A 141 28.17 -8.98 -2.02
C THR A 141 28.44 -8.43 -3.40
N GLU A 142 27.73 -8.90 -4.43
CA GLU A 142 27.81 -8.40 -5.79
C GLU A 142 27.27 -6.97 -5.88
N PHE A 143 26.11 -6.73 -5.27
CA PHE A 143 25.51 -5.40 -5.21
C PHE A 143 26.43 -4.40 -4.51
N MET A 144 26.97 -4.74 -3.33
CA MET A 144 27.88 -3.88 -2.57
C MET A 144 29.16 -3.56 -3.35
N ALA A 145 29.69 -4.54 -4.11
CA ALA A 145 30.84 -4.33 -4.97
C ALA A 145 30.56 -3.38 -6.17
N SER A 146 29.31 -3.22 -6.55
CA SER A 146 28.90 -2.31 -7.63
C SER A 146 28.73 -0.85 -7.19
N ILE A 147 28.69 -0.58 -5.88
CA ILE A 147 28.52 0.77 -5.34
C ILE A 147 29.83 1.56 -5.46
N PRO A 148 29.82 2.72 -6.14
CA PRO A 148 30.97 3.63 -6.21
C PRO A 148 31.48 4.03 -4.81
N THR A 149 32.80 4.03 -4.64
CA THR A 149 33.46 4.42 -3.37
C THR A 149 34.08 5.80 -3.38
N ASP A 150 34.06 6.48 -4.55
CA ASP A 150 34.67 7.79 -4.76
C ASP A 150 33.67 8.96 -4.62
N ARG A 151 32.40 8.67 -4.39
CA ARG A 151 31.31 9.66 -4.32
C ARG A 151 30.13 9.17 -3.52
N THR A 152 29.25 10.10 -3.11
CA THR A 152 27.96 9.77 -2.51
C THR A 152 27.00 9.20 -3.58
N VAL A 153 26.33 8.11 -3.27
CA VAL A 153 25.36 7.42 -4.16
C VAL A 153 24.05 7.26 -3.42
N LEU A 154 22.94 7.58 -4.10
CA LEU A 154 21.60 7.25 -3.63
C LEU A 154 21.20 5.87 -4.15
N VAL A 155 20.86 4.96 -3.25
CA VAL A 155 20.19 3.72 -3.59
C VAL A 155 18.70 3.92 -3.31
N ASP A 156 17.89 3.86 -4.38
CA ASP A 156 16.42 3.94 -4.33
C ASP A 156 15.86 2.52 -4.45
N ILE A 157 15.31 2.02 -3.35
CA ILE A 157 14.70 0.68 -3.29
C ILE A 157 13.19 0.86 -3.35
N GLY A 158 12.61 0.50 -4.48
CA GLY A 158 11.17 0.64 -4.74
C GLY A 158 10.60 -0.57 -5.43
N ALA A 159 9.39 -0.42 -6.00
CA ALA A 159 8.79 -1.42 -6.88
C ALA A 159 7.83 -0.75 -7.88
N GLU A 160 7.68 -1.31 -9.08
CA GLU A 160 6.81 -0.76 -10.13
C GLU A 160 5.35 -0.61 -9.67
N TRP A 161 4.88 -1.52 -8.84
CA TRP A 161 3.52 -1.55 -8.30
C TRP A 161 3.31 -0.68 -7.04
N CYS A 162 4.33 0.06 -6.58
CA CYS A 162 4.31 0.84 -5.34
C CYS A 162 3.85 2.30 -5.56
N PRO A 163 2.62 2.72 -5.19
CA PRO A 163 2.17 4.09 -5.37
C PRO A 163 3.01 5.15 -4.62
N PRO A 164 3.48 4.92 -3.37
CA PRO A 164 4.41 5.85 -2.71
C PRO A 164 5.70 6.06 -3.50
N CYS A 165 6.25 5.00 -4.13
CA CYS A 165 7.45 5.10 -4.96
C CYS A 165 7.21 6.01 -6.19
N LYS A 166 6.03 5.87 -6.82
CA LYS A 166 5.63 6.74 -7.94
C LYS A 166 5.54 8.21 -7.55
N LYS A 167 5.16 8.54 -6.31
CA LYS A 167 5.17 9.92 -5.81
C LYS A 167 6.58 10.47 -5.66
N MET A 168 7.54 9.61 -5.29
CA MET A 168 8.94 10.01 -5.10
C MET A 168 9.71 10.08 -6.41
N SER A 169 9.27 9.38 -7.46
CA SER A 169 9.98 9.30 -8.74
C SER A 169 10.38 10.65 -9.35
N PRO A 170 9.53 11.71 -9.38
CA PRO A 170 9.96 13.02 -9.88
C PRO A 170 11.12 13.62 -9.09
N ILE A 171 11.09 13.49 -7.76
CA ILE A 171 12.12 14.02 -6.86
C ILE A 171 13.44 13.25 -7.08
N VAL A 172 13.38 11.93 -7.15
CA VAL A 172 14.55 11.08 -7.42
C VAL A 172 15.15 11.38 -8.80
N THR A 173 14.29 11.59 -9.82
CA THR A 173 14.74 11.96 -11.16
C THR A 173 15.46 13.32 -11.16
N GLU A 174 14.98 14.29 -10.40
CA GLU A 174 15.66 15.58 -10.27
C GLU A 174 17.04 15.42 -9.58
N LEU A 175 17.08 14.66 -8.46
CA LEU A 175 18.34 14.40 -7.73
C LEU A 175 19.34 13.60 -8.54
N SER A 176 18.90 12.78 -9.49
CA SER A 176 19.80 12.00 -10.36
C SER A 176 20.63 12.85 -11.30
N GLN A 177 20.32 14.16 -11.44
CA GLN A 177 21.14 15.12 -12.19
C GLN A 177 22.40 15.54 -11.41
N GLU A 178 22.37 15.43 -10.08
CA GLU A 178 23.46 15.86 -9.20
C GLU A 178 24.19 14.69 -8.54
N TYR A 179 23.45 13.60 -8.24
CA TYR A 179 23.95 12.41 -7.54
C TYR A 179 23.71 11.15 -8.38
N PRO A 180 24.67 10.20 -8.41
CA PRO A 180 24.38 8.87 -8.95
C PRO A 180 23.26 8.21 -8.18
N VAL A 181 22.27 7.70 -8.91
CA VAL A 181 21.14 6.93 -8.34
C VAL A 181 21.19 5.50 -8.85
N ILE A 182 21.17 4.55 -7.94
CA ILE A 182 21.03 3.13 -8.24
C ILE A 182 19.63 2.71 -7.83
N TYR A 183 18.81 2.34 -8.80
CA TYR A 183 17.48 1.81 -8.53
C TYR A 183 17.53 0.30 -8.30
N VAL A 184 16.91 -0.15 -7.21
CA VAL A 184 16.70 -1.57 -6.90
C VAL A 184 15.20 -1.84 -6.92
N ASP A 185 14.74 -2.65 -7.88
CA ASP A 185 13.38 -3.15 -7.85
C ASP A 185 13.24 -4.22 -6.76
N GLY A 186 12.94 -3.79 -5.54
CA GLY A 186 12.71 -4.65 -4.39
C GLY A 186 11.46 -5.54 -4.52
N GLY A 187 10.61 -5.27 -5.51
CA GLY A 187 9.49 -6.14 -5.86
C GLY A 187 9.96 -7.42 -6.57
N SER A 188 11.01 -7.35 -7.36
CA SER A 188 11.62 -8.48 -8.07
C SER A 188 12.90 -8.99 -7.39
N GLN A 189 13.75 -8.10 -6.86
CA GLN A 189 14.98 -8.42 -6.11
C GLN A 189 14.67 -8.54 -4.60
N THR A 190 13.78 -9.46 -4.25
CA THR A 190 13.23 -9.56 -2.88
C THR A 190 14.27 -9.91 -1.84
N GLN A 191 15.21 -10.81 -2.19
CA GLN A 191 16.28 -11.19 -1.28
C GLN A 191 17.26 -10.03 -1.06
N LEU A 192 17.66 -9.33 -2.13
CA LEU A 192 18.55 -8.15 -2.01
C LEU A 192 17.89 -7.04 -1.17
N ALA A 193 16.60 -6.76 -1.40
CA ALA A 193 15.88 -5.77 -0.60
C ALA A 193 15.86 -6.13 0.89
N LYS A 194 15.65 -7.42 1.22
CA LYS A 194 15.69 -7.94 2.58
C LYS A 194 17.11 -7.81 3.20
N ASP A 195 18.14 -8.17 2.46
CA ASP A 195 19.54 -8.10 2.91
C ASP A 195 19.98 -6.65 3.13
N LEU A 196 19.44 -5.69 2.35
CA LEU A 196 19.59 -4.25 2.55
C LEU A 196 18.71 -3.68 3.66
N GLY A 197 17.90 -4.51 4.33
CA GLY A 197 16.98 -4.08 5.39
C GLY A 197 15.82 -3.21 4.92
N ALA A 198 15.45 -3.27 3.64
CA ALA A 198 14.35 -2.52 3.05
C ALA A 198 13.06 -3.35 3.07
N SER A 199 12.38 -3.38 4.22
CA SER A 199 11.09 -4.07 4.38
C SER A 199 9.89 -3.26 3.88
N VAL A 200 10.06 -1.96 3.68
CA VAL A 200 9.05 -0.99 3.25
C VAL A 200 9.54 -0.24 2.03
N PHE A 201 8.64 0.14 1.10
CA PHE A 201 8.99 0.90 -0.10
C PHE A 201 8.23 2.24 -0.16
N PRO A 202 8.93 3.30 -0.65
CA PRO A 202 10.36 3.35 -1.00
C PRO A 202 11.24 3.33 0.24
N THR A 203 12.47 2.82 0.10
CA THR A 203 13.56 3.01 1.04
C THR A 203 14.74 3.63 0.31
N PHE A 204 15.22 4.76 0.81
CA PHE A 204 16.35 5.51 0.27
C PHE A 204 17.56 5.33 1.17
N ILE A 205 18.67 4.89 0.60
CA ILE A 205 19.91 4.70 1.33
C ILE A 205 21.02 5.52 0.68
N ALA A 206 21.64 6.43 1.43
CA ALA A 206 22.84 7.10 1.02
C ALA A 206 24.07 6.24 1.33
N PHE A 207 24.85 5.95 0.32
CA PHE A 207 26.15 5.32 0.46
C PHE A 207 27.26 6.37 0.27
N LYS A 208 28.23 6.37 1.19
CA LYS A 208 29.42 7.20 1.14
C LYS A 208 30.65 6.30 1.39
N ASP A 209 31.67 6.43 0.57
CA ASP A 209 32.86 5.56 0.63
C ASP A 209 32.51 4.05 0.59
N GLY A 210 31.47 3.69 -0.21
CA GLY A 210 31.00 2.31 -0.33
C GLY A 210 30.26 1.76 0.88
N LYS A 211 29.94 2.59 1.88
CA LYS A 211 29.23 2.20 3.11
C LYS A 211 27.95 2.95 3.26
N GLU A 212 26.95 2.31 3.83
CA GLU A 212 25.71 3.00 4.21
C GLU A 212 26.02 4.09 5.24
N ALA A 213 25.65 5.32 4.93
CA ALA A 213 25.80 6.48 5.82
C ALA A 213 24.50 6.83 6.53
N LYS A 214 23.39 6.90 5.77
CA LYS A 214 22.07 7.30 6.29
C LYS A 214 20.97 6.59 5.47
N ARG A 215 19.76 6.49 6.04
CA ARG A 215 18.58 6.00 5.30
C ARG A 215 17.31 6.78 5.67
N ILE A 216 16.36 6.80 4.74
CA ILE A 216 14.99 7.24 4.93
C ILE A 216 14.06 6.18 4.36
N THR A 217 12.98 5.88 5.07
CA THR A 217 11.96 4.92 4.65
C THR A 217 10.63 5.65 4.47
N GLY A 218 9.91 5.34 3.40
CA GLY A 218 8.63 5.95 3.07
C GLY A 218 8.75 7.24 2.24
N VAL A 219 7.64 7.97 2.14
CA VAL A 219 7.58 9.25 1.41
C VAL A 219 8.23 10.34 2.25
N CYS A 220 9.12 11.10 1.65
CA CYS A 220 9.79 12.24 2.27
C CYS A 220 9.77 13.46 1.34
N SER A 221 10.17 14.62 1.87
CA SER A 221 10.36 15.82 1.06
C SER A 221 11.67 15.77 0.26
N LYS A 222 11.80 16.65 -0.74
CA LYS A 222 13.04 16.80 -1.49
C LYS A 222 14.19 17.22 -0.59
N GLU A 223 13.94 18.17 0.32
CA GLU A 223 14.93 18.70 1.26
C GLU A 223 15.43 17.62 2.23
N GLU A 224 14.56 16.71 2.66
CA GLU A 224 14.96 15.58 3.50
C GLU A 224 15.84 14.60 2.72
N LEU A 225 15.50 14.34 1.45
CA LEU A 225 16.29 13.46 0.61
C LEU A 225 17.65 14.08 0.22
N GLN A 226 17.71 15.41 0.02
CA GLN A 226 18.98 16.13 -0.18
C GLN A 226 19.89 16.04 1.06
N LYS A 227 19.34 16.28 2.26
CA LYS A 227 20.10 16.13 3.53
C LYS A 227 20.58 14.70 3.79
N LEU A 228 19.93 13.70 3.19
CA LEU A 228 20.40 12.32 3.24
C LEU A 228 21.73 12.17 2.52
N LEU A 229 21.94 12.92 1.41
CA LEU A 229 23.09 12.82 0.51
C LEU A 229 24.28 13.72 0.92
N GLU A 230 24.07 14.66 1.80
CA GLU A 230 25.09 15.50 2.44
C GLU A 230 25.84 14.73 3.58
#